data_dba864c7cf5d886d85093e6cca923ba5
#
_entry.id   dba864c7cf5d886d85093e6cca923ba5
#
_cell.length_a   1.000
_cell.length_b   1.000
_cell.length_c   1.000
_cell.angle_alpha   90.00
_cell.angle_beta   90.00
_cell.angle_gamma   90.00
#
_symmetry.space_group_name_H-M   'P 1'
#
loop_
_entity.id
_entity.type
_entity.pdbx_description
1 polymer ?
#
loop_
_entity_poly.entity_id
_entity_poly.type
_entity_poly.pdbx_seq_one_letter_code
_entity_poly.pdbx_strand_id
1 'polypeptide(L)'
;LPALGVALANYFKIQLRGDPLLASDLKLISEAGGIVGNYSLDMTPLIQQTLGWAALGLVLALLLLPRGLRRRDIRIFGLLSAAAVMGTAFLTLYCNEASYRRTTAGSELVNPWSDTEVFVSHGVLYPFLYSVQDMLPVPPEGYQEAVASSALERYPEEAIPEDQKVSVVGIMLEAFCDLTDFPALAEQEGVQEVYAPWHALEEESVSGDLLTNIFAGGTV
;
A
#
# COMPACT_ATOMS: atom_id res chain seq x y z
N LEU A 1 -19.41 -0.20 -11.44
CA LEU A 1 -19.09 1.15 -10.92
C LEU A 1 -17.92 1.12 -9.91
N PRO A 2 -17.85 0.21 -8.89
CA PRO A 2 -16.72 0.20 -7.95
C PRO A 2 -15.36 0.04 -8.65
N ALA A 3 -15.26 -0.88 -9.61
CA ALA A 3 -14.03 -1.10 -10.37
C ALA A 3 -13.52 0.16 -11.10
N LEU A 4 -14.43 0.97 -11.64
CA LEU A 4 -14.08 2.24 -12.27
C LEU A 4 -13.57 3.25 -11.23
N GLY A 5 -14.17 3.26 -10.03
CA GLY A 5 -13.69 4.10 -8.92
C GLY A 5 -12.27 3.75 -8.50
N VAL A 6 -11.97 2.46 -8.34
CA VAL A 6 -10.61 1.98 -8.04
C VAL A 6 -9.63 2.35 -9.14
N ALA A 7 -10.01 2.17 -10.41
CA ALA A 7 -9.15 2.50 -11.55
C ALA A 7 -8.83 4.01 -11.63
N LEU A 8 -9.81 4.86 -11.37
CA LEU A 8 -9.61 6.32 -11.33
C LEU A 8 -8.74 6.74 -10.15
N ALA A 9 -8.99 6.21 -8.96
CA ALA A 9 -8.19 6.50 -7.78
C ALA A 9 -6.73 6.07 -8.00
N ASN A 10 -6.51 4.88 -8.57
CA ASN A 10 -5.19 4.40 -8.93
C ASN A 10 -4.49 5.31 -9.94
N TYR A 11 -5.21 5.76 -10.98
CA TYR A 11 -4.66 6.67 -11.96
C TYR A 11 -4.15 7.98 -11.33
N PHE A 12 -4.96 8.61 -10.49
CA PHE A 12 -4.58 9.85 -9.83
C PHE A 12 -3.47 9.65 -8.79
N LYS A 13 -3.48 8.53 -8.06
CA LYS A 13 -2.40 8.22 -7.12
C LYS A 13 -1.06 8.06 -7.85
N ILE A 14 -1.03 7.34 -8.97
CA ILE A 14 0.19 7.21 -9.79
C ILE A 14 0.67 8.56 -10.30
N GLN A 15 -0.23 9.45 -10.75
CA GLN A 15 0.15 10.80 -11.17
C GLN A 15 0.79 11.62 -10.04
N LEU A 16 0.28 11.49 -8.82
CA LEU A 16 0.71 12.32 -7.70
C LEU A 16 1.93 11.77 -6.96
N ARG A 17 2.04 10.45 -6.84
CA ARG A 17 3.05 9.78 -6.01
C ARG A 17 3.95 8.80 -6.77
N GLY A 18 3.59 8.42 -7.98
CA GLY A 18 4.30 7.39 -8.73
C GLY A 18 3.95 5.94 -8.34
N ASP A 19 3.18 5.75 -7.26
CA ASP A 19 2.84 4.44 -6.71
C ASP A 19 1.41 4.04 -7.05
N PRO A 20 1.11 2.73 -7.22
CA PRO A 20 -0.24 2.26 -7.43
C PRO A 20 -1.09 2.33 -6.15
N LEU A 21 -2.41 2.25 -6.33
CA LEU A 21 -3.36 2.24 -5.21
C LEU A 21 -3.42 0.85 -4.57
N LEU A 22 -3.01 0.76 -3.32
CA LEU A 22 -3.16 -0.42 -2.48
C LEU A 22 -4.43 -0.32 -1.62
N ALA A 23 -4.94 -1.46 -1.16
CA ALA A 23 -6.12 -1.46 -0.28
C ALA A 23 -5.85 -0.77 1.07
N SER A 24 -4.62 -0.79 1.56
CA SER A 24 -4.20 -0.07 2.77
C SER A 24 -4.41 1.45 2.67
N ASP A 25 -4.31 2.02 1.46
CA ASP A 25 -4.53 3.46 1.23
C ASP A 25 -5.97 3.90 1.55
N LEU A 26 -6.91 2.95 1.55
CA LEU A 26 -8.30 3.25 1.94
C LEU A 26 -8.40 3.76 3.39
N LYS A 27 -7.44 3.42 4.25
CA LYS A 27 -7.37 3.94 5.62
C LYS A 27 -7.04 5.44 5.65
N LEU A 28 -6.38 5.93 4.61
CA LEU A 28 -5.91 7.33 4.50
C LEU A 28 -6.88 8.22 3.72
N ILE A 29 -8.04 7.71 3.29
CA ILE A 29 -9.02 8.48 2.48
C ILE A 29 -9.44 9.80 3.16
N SER A 30 -9.63 9.79 4.48
CA SER A 30 -10.02 10.98 5.23
C SER A 30 -8.92 12.05 5.22
N GLU A 31 -7.67 11.63 5.27
CA GLU A 31 -6.49 12.51 5.22
C GLU A 31 -6.25 13.01 3.79
N ALA A 32 -6.39 12.12 2.81
CA ALA A 32 -6.25 12.46 1.40
C ALA A 32 -7.24 13.55 0.97
N GLY A 33 -8.48 13.54 1.51
CA GLY A 33 -9.50 14.55 1.24
C GLY A 33 -9.06 15.97 1.61
N GLY A 34 -8.24 16.13 2.66
CA GLY A 34 -7.66 17.43 3.05
C GLY A 34 -6.54 17.91 2.14
N ILE A 35 -5.88 17.01 1.43
CA ILE A 35 -4.70 17.30 0.62
C ILE A 35 -5.06 17.51 -0.86
N VAL A 36 -6.08 16.81 -1.37
CA VAL A 36 -6.50 16.82 -2.78
C VAL A 36 -6.77 18.23 -3.31
N GLY A 37 -7.25 19.16 -2.46
CA GLY A 37 -7.48 20.55 -2.85
C GLY A 37 -6.23 21.34 -3.27
N ASN A 38 -5.05 20.83 -2.92
CA ASN A 38 -3.76 21.47 -3.24
C ASN A 38 -3.13 20.97 -4.55
N TYR A 39 -3.74 19.97 -5.19
CA TYR A 39 -3.23 19.37 -6.41
C TYR A 39 -4.16 19.60 -7.60
N SER A 40 -3.60 19.85 -8.77
CA SER A 40 -4.33 19.85 -10.04
C SER A 40 -4.48 18.39 -10.51
N LEU A 41 -5.72 17.93 -10.59
CA LEU A 41 -6.03 16.61 -11.15
C LEU A 41 -6.24 16.75 -12.67
N ASP A 42 -5.25 16.34 -13.44
CA ASP A 42 -5.32 16.43 -14.90
C ASP A 42 -6.18 15.31 -15.49
N MET A 43 -7.31 15.73 -16.05
CA MET A 43 -8.24 14.84 -16.76
C MET A 43 -7.81 14.68 -18.22
N THR A 44 -7.07 13.63 -18.50
CA THR A 44 -6.69 13.35 -19.89
C THR A 44 -7.88 13.03 -20.78
N PRO A 45 -7.81 13.26 -22.11
CA PRO A 45 -8.86 12.88 -23.04
C PRO A 45 -9.27 11.41 -22.95
N LEU A 46 -8.32 10.51 -22.63
CA LEU A 46 -8.59 9.09 -22.44
C LEU A 46 -9.53 8.84 -21.25
N ILE A 47 -9.32 9.54 -20.13
CA ILE A 47 -10.19 9.41 -18.95
C ILE A 47 -11.59 9.93 -19.26
N GLN A 48 -11.67 11.11 -19.89
CA GLN A 48 -12.96 11.68 -20.27
C GLN A 48 -13.75 10.72 -21.18
N GLN A 49 -13.07 10.10 -22.15
CA GLN A 49 -13.66 9.12 -23.04
C GLN A 49 -14.10 7.85 -22.28
N THR A 50 -13.27 7.35 -21.37
CA THR A 50 -13.59 6.15 -20.54
C THR A 50 -14.82 6.43 -19.65
N LEU A 51 -14.88 7.59 -19.02
CA LEU A 51 -16.04 8.01 -18.24
C LEU A 51 -17.29 8.14 -19.11
N GLY A 52 -17.16 8.68 -20.32
CA GLY A 52 -18.25 8.76 -21.28
C GLY A 52 -18.82 7.38 -21.65
N TRP A 53 -17.94 6.42 -21.95
CA TRP A 53 -18.36 5.04 -22.22
C TRP A 53 -18.98 4.36 -21.00
N ALA A 54 -18.44 4.58 -19.81
CA ALA A 54 -18.98 4.04 -18.57
C ALA A 54 -20.38 4.61 -18.27
N ALA A 55 -20.57 5.91 -18.47
CA ALA A 55 -21.89 6.58 -18.32
C ALA A 55 -22.90 6.03 -19.35
N LEU A 56 -22.50 5.89 -20.60
CA LEU A 56 -23.34 5.30 -21.65
C LEU A 56 -23.73 3.85 -21.29
N GLY A 57 -22.77 3.04 -20.87
CA GLY A 57 -23.00 1.66 -20.42
C GLY A 57 -23.98 1.59 -19.24
N LEU A 58 -23.86 2.50 -18.27
CA LEU A 58 -24.79 2.59 -17.15
C LEU A 58 -26.20 2.94 -17.61
N VAL A 59 -26.34 3.93 -18.48
CA VAL A 59 -27.66 4.33 -19.04
C VAL A 59 -28.29 3.15 -19.77
N LEU A 60 -27.54 2.47 -20.64
CA LEU A 60 -28.02 1.29 -21.35
C LEU A 60 -28.41 0.16 -20.37
N ALA A 61 -27.61 -0.11 -19.34
CA ALA A 61 -27.94 -1.10 -18.34
C ALA A 61 -29.24 -0.75 -17.59
N LEU A 62 -29.45 0.51 -17.23
CA LEU A 62 -30.69 0.98 -16.59
C LEU A 62 -31.90 0.87 -17.51
N LEU A 63 -31.76 1.14 -18.81
CA LEU A 63 -32.83 1.00 -19.80
C LEU A 63 -33.18 -0.47 -20.06
N LEU A 64 -32.17 -1.36 -20.07
CA LEU A 64 -32.33 -2.79 -20.34
C LEU A 64 -32.68 -3.60 -19.09
N LEU A 65 -32.66 -3.00 -17.88
CA LEU A 65 -33.05 -3.68 -16.66
C LEU A 65 -34.50 -4.19 -16.77
N PRO A 66 -34.70 -5.52 -16.71
CA PRO A 66 -36.03 -6.07 -16.88
C PRO A 66 -36.92 -5.57 -15.76
N ARG A 67 -37.97 -4.80 -16.12
CA ARG A 67 -39.02 -4.30 -15.20
C ARG A 67 -39.81 -5.40 -14.51
N GLY A 68 -39.52 -6.68 -14.78
CA GLY A 68 -40.36 -7.83 -14.47
C GLY A 68 -40.04 -8.64 -13.21
N LEU A 69 -38.94 -8.41 -12.49
CA LEU A 69 -38.64 -9.14 -11.24
C LEU A 69 -39.44 -8.57 -10.07
N ARG A 70 -40.69 -9.00 -9.98
CA ARG A 70 -41.70 -8.49 -9.03
C ARG A 70 -41.60 -9.07 -7.62
N ARG A 71 -40.84 -10.17 -7.42
CA ARG A 71 -40.68 -10.82 -6.12
C ARG A 71 -39.41 -10.34 -5.42
N ARG A 72 -39.57 -9.58 -4.35
CA ARG A 72 -38.50 -9.06 -3.49
C ARG A 72 -37.60 -10.18 -2.98
N ASP A 73 -38.19 -11.33 -2.63
CA ASP A 73 -37.47 -12.47 -2.06
C ASP A 73 -36.48 -13.09 -3.05
N ILE A 74 -36.86 -13.21 -4.34
CA ILE A 74 -35.97 -13.72 -5.39
C ILE A 74 -34.78 -12.78 -5.62
N ARG A 75 -35.00 -11.46 -5.52
CA ARG A 75 -33.90 -10.47 -5.65
C ARG A 75 -32.94 -10.56 -4.47
N ILE A 76 -33.45 -10.64 -3.24
CA ILE A 76 -32.65 -10.77 -2.03
C ILE A 76 -31.84 -12.07 -2.08
N PHE A 77 -32.49 -13.20 -2.39
CA PHE A 77 -31.82 -14.49 -2.51
C PHE A 77 -30.74 -14.47 -3.61
N GLY A 78 -31.04 -13.90 -4.76
CA GLY A 78 -30.07 -13.73 -5.84
C GLY A 78 -28.87 -12.87 -5.46
N LEU A 79 -29.09 -11.76 -4.76
CA LEU A 79 -28.00 -10.91 -4.25
C LEU A 79 -27.15 -11.62 -3.21
N LEU A 80 -27.77 -12.32 -2.26
CA LEU A 80 -27.04 -13.08 -1.23
C LEU A 80 -26.24 -14.22 -1.84
N SER A 81 -26.81 -14.94 -2.82
CA SER A 81 -26.11 -16.02 -3.53
C SER A 81 -24.93 -15.46 -4.33
N ALA A 82 -25.12 -14.35 -5.04
CA ALA A 82 -24.04 -13.69 -5.77
C ALA A 82 -22.94 -13.19 -4.82
N ALA A 83 -23.29 -12.58 -3.70
CA ALA A 83 -22.35 -12.14 -2.68
C ALA A 83 -21.57 -13.31 -2.06
N ALA A 84 -22.25 -14.44 -1.78
CA ALA A 84 -21.60 -15.64 -1.27
C ALA A 84 -20.61 -16.24 -2.28
N VAL A 85 -21.01 -16.37 -3.55
CA VAL A 85 -20.12 -16.85 -4.63
C VAL A 85 -18.94 -15.93 -4.83
N MET A 86 -19.18 -14.61 -4.88
CA MET A 86 -18.11 -13.61 -5.02
C MET A 86 -17.16 -13.62 -3.81
N GLY A 87 -17.71 -13.70 -2.58
CA GLY A 87 -16.91 -13.79 -1.36
C GLY A 87 -16.05 -15.04 -1.32
N THR A 88 -16.63 -16.21 -1.68
CA THR A 88 -15.87 -17.45 -1.78
C THR A 88 -14.77 -17.37 -2.85
N ALA A 89 -15.09 -16.87 -4.03
CA ALA A 89 -14.12 -16.68 -5.10
C ALA A 89 -13.01 -15.68 -4.69
N PHE A 90 -13.37 -14.62 -3.99
CA PHE A 90 -12.41 -13.67 -3.45
C PHE A 90 -11.43 -14.35 -2.48
N LEU A 91 -11.94 -15.05 -1.48
CA LEU A 91 -11.11 -15.73 -0.47
C LEU A 91 -10.26 -16.86 -1.05
N THR A 92 -10.80 -17.64 -2.01
CA THR A 92 -10.12 -18.83 -2.53
C THR A 92 -9.16 -18.53 -3.69
N LEU A 93 -9.45 -17.51 -4.50
CA LEU A 93 -8.66 -17.17 -5.68
C LEU A 93 -7.79 -15.93 -5.46
N TYR A 94 -8.37 -14.84 -4.96
CA TYR A 94 -7.65 -13.57 -4.87
C TYR A 94 -6.78 -13.46 -3.62
N CYS A 95 -7.24 -13.95 -2.48
CA CYS A 95 -6.45 -13.96 -1.24
C CYS A 95 -5.55 -15.20 -1.12
N ASN A 96 -5.41 -15.99 -2.17
CA ASN A 96 -4.57 -17.18 -2.18
C ASN A 96 -3.21 -16.84 -2.79
N GLU A 97 -2.15 -16.88 -1.98
CA GLU A 97 -0.79 -16.59 -2.38
C GLU A 97 -0.30 -17.46 -3.54
N ALA A 98 -0.65 -18.76 -3.53
CA ALA A 98 -0.26 -19.67 -4.61
C ALA A 98 -0.90 -19.30 -5.95
N SER A 99 -2.16 -18.85 -5.94
CA SER A 99 -2.85 -18.37 -7.13
C SER A 99 -2.26 -17.06 -7.63
N TYR A 100 -1.95 -16.14 -6.72
CA TYR A 100 -1.32 -14.86 -7.04
C TYR A 100 0.07 -15.07 -7.64
N ARG A 101 0.92 -15.85 -7.00
CA ARG A 101 2.26 -16.17 -7.49
C ARG A 101 2.24 -16.90 -8.83
N ARG A 102 1.30 -17.81 -9.05
CA ARG A 102 1.19 -18.53 -10.34
C ARG A 102 0.88 -17.59 -11.50
N THR A 103 0.02 -16.60 -11.27
CA THR A 103 -0.31 -15.59 -12.29
C THR A 103 0.80 -14.58 -12.49
N THR A 104 1.60 -14.29 -11.46
CA THR A 104 2.72 -13.36 -11.51
C THR A 104 3.97 -14.01 -12.12
N ALA A 105 4.28 -15.26 -11.77
CA ALA A 105 5.48 -15.97 -12.21
C ALA A 105 5.53 -16.27 -13.72
N GLY A 106 4.41 -16.21 -14.42
CA GLY A 106 4.33 -16.45 -15.85
C GLY A 106 4.78 -15.30 -16.75
N SER A 107 5.11 -14.13 -16.19
CA SER A 107 5.52 -12.94 -16.93
C SER A 107 7.01 -12.67 -16.70
N GLU A 108 7.83 -12.84 -17.71
CA GLU A 108 9.28 -12.52 -17.66
C GLU A 108 9.56 -11.02 -17.43
N LEU A 109 8.54 -10.18 -17.58
CA LEU A 109 8.64 -8.72 -17.47
C LEU A 109 8.22 -8.20 -16.08
N VAL A 110 7.76 -9.05 -15.17
CA VAL A 110 7.25 -8.62 -13.86
C VAL A 110 8.32 -8.78 -12.81
N ASN A 111 8.75 -7.66 -12.26
CA ASN A 111 9.45 -7.65 -11.00
C ASN A 111 8.39 -7.78 -9.87
N PRO A 112 8.28 -8.93 -9.18
CA PRO A 112 7.29 -9.13 -8.12
C PRO A 112 7.51 -8.24 -6.89
N TRP A 113 8.65 -7.58 -6.81
CA TRP A 113 9.02 -6.65 -5.75
C TRP A 113 8.62 -5.19 -6.06
N SER A 114 8.14 -4.94 -7.29
CA SER A 114 7.65 -3.62 -7.69
C SER A 114 6.15 -3.65 -7.88
N ASP A 115 5.42 -3.03 -6.96
CA ASP A 115 3.96 -2.92 -7.04
C ASP A 115 3.52 -2.27 -8.36
N THR A 116 4.26 -1.29 -8.84
CA THR A 116 3.97 -0.62 -10.10
C THR A 116 4.03 -1.58 -11.28
N GLU A 117 5.06 -2.43 -11.37
CA GLU A 117 5.16 -3.42 -12.44
C GLU A 117 4.10 -4.52 -12.33
N VAL A 118 3.75 -4.93 -11.12
CA VAL A 118 2.66 -5.87 -10.87
C VAL A 118 1.33 -5.29 -11.37
N PHE A 119 1.03 -4.02 -11.06
CA PHE A 119 -0.19 -3.36 -11.51
C PHE A 119 -0.22 -3.14 -13.02
N VAL A 120 0.91 -2.86 -13.65
CA VAL A 120 1.01 -2.73 -15.11
C VAL A 120 0.75 -4.08 -15.79
N SER A 121 1.29 -5.18 -15.28
CA SER A 121 1.18 -6.50 -15.90
C SER A 121 -0.16 -7.21 -15.63
N HIS A 122 -0.76 -7.02 -14.47
CA HIS A 122 -2.00 -7.71 -14.05
C HIS A 122 -3.24 -6.81 -14.07
N GLY A 123 -3.08 -5.55 -14.45
CA GLY A 123 -4.14 -4.54 -14.35
C GLY A 123 -4.41 -4.13 -12.90
N VAL A 124 -5.32 -3.19 -12.71
CA VAL A 124 -5.53 -2.53 -11.41
C VAL A 124 -6.28 -3.41 -10.41
N LEU A 125 -7.30 -4.14 -10.86
CA LEU A 125 -8.25 -4.78 -9.95
C LEU A 125 -7.67 -5.99 -9.21
N TYR A 126 -6.86 -6.78 -9.88
CA TYR A 126 -6.34 -8.01 -9.30
C TYR A 126 -5.34 -7.73 -8.16
N PRO A 127 -4.28 -6.94 -8.36
CA PRO A 127 -3.35 -6.59 -7.29
C PRO A 127 -4.02 -5.78 -6.16
N PHE A 128 -4.93 -4.85 -6.49
CA PHE A 128 -5.69 -4.12 -5.49
C PHE A 128 -6.51 -5.04 -4.58
N LEU A 129 -7.24 -6.00 -5.15
CA LEU A 129 -8.00 -6.96 -4.36
C LEU A 129 -7.08 -7.90 -3.56
N TYR A 130 -5.92 -8.25 -4.12
CA TYR A 130 -4.94 -9.07 -3.39
C TYR A 130 -4.39 -8.33 -2.17
N SER A 131 -4.09 -7.04 -2.29
CA SER A 131 -3.58 -6.22 -1.18
C SER A 131 -4.57 -6.01 -0.03
N VAL A 132 -5.86 -6.42 -0.19
CA VAL A 132 -6.84 -6.34 0.91
C VAL A 132 -6.41 -7.17 2.13
N GLN A 133 -5.72 -8.29 1.91
CA GLN A 133 -5.21 -9.11 3.01
C GLN A 133 -4.18 -8.36 3.87
N ASP A 134 -3.44 -7.43 3.28
CA ASP A 134 -2.40 -6.65 3.96
C ASP A 134 -2.99 -5.50 4.80
N MET A 135 -4.31 -5.25 4.67
CA MET A 135 -4.99 -4.24 5.50
C MET A 135 -5.09 -4.66 6.98
N LEU A 136 -5.04 -5.94 7.26
CA LEU A 136 -5.11 -6.47 8.63
C LEU A 136 -3.70 -6.85 9.07
N PRO A 137 -3.15 -6.19 10.10
CA PRO A 137 -1.86 -6.58 10.63
C PRO A 137 -1.93 -8.00 11.19
N VAL A 138 -1.11 -8.87 10.66
CA VAL A 138 -0.93 -10.22 11.19
C VAL A 138 0.30 -10.18 12.08
N PRO A 139 0.18 -10.55 13.36
CA PRO A 139 1.33 -10.61 14.24
C PRO A 139 2.40 -11.57 13.66
N PRO A 140 3.68 -11.22 13.73
CA PRO A 140 4.73 -12.10 13.28
C PRO A 140 4.75 -13.42 14.06
N GLU A 141 5.29 -14.46 13.44
CA GLU A 141 5.40 -15.77 14.10
C GLU A 141 6.19 -15.65 15.41
N GLY A 142 5.64 -16.22 16.48
CA GLY A 142 6.22 -16.13 17.82
C GLY A 142 5.91 -14.86 18.61
N TYR A 143 5.11 -13.92 18.05
CA TYR A 143 4.67 -12.72 18.78
C TYR A 143 3.83 -13.10 19.99
N GLN A 144 4.21 -12.54 21.15
CA GLN A 144 3.46 -12.65 22.40
C GLN A 144 3.26 -11.24 22.98
N GLU A 145 2.03 -10.81 23.09
CA GLU A 145 1.66 -9.49 23.61
C GLU A 145 2.25 -9.25 25.01
N ALA A 146 2.21 -10.26 25.88
CA ALA A 146 2.78 -10.16 27.22
C ALA A 146 4.31 -9.88 27.23
N VAL A 147 5.04 -10.46 26.27
CA VAL A 147 6.49 -10.23 26.14
C VAL A 147 6.74 -8.82 25.59
N ALA A 148 5.96 -8.38 24.62
CA ALA A 148 6.06 -7.03 24.07
C ALA A 148 5.75 -5.99 25.12
N SER A 149 4.67 -6.16 25.90
CA SER A 149 4.28 -5.26 26.98
C SER A 149 5.36 -5.21 28.07
N SER A 150 5.91 -6.35 28.48
CA SER A 150 6.98 -6.36 29.50
C SER A 150 8.28 -5.71 29.01
N ALA A 151 8.53 -5.73 27.70
CA ALA A 151 9.65 -4.99 27.12
C ALA A 151 9.43 -3.48 27.18
N LEU A 152 8.20 -2.99 26.93
CA LEU A 152 7.85 -1.58 27.05
C LEU A 152 7.90 -1.09 28.49
N GLU A 153 7.54 -1.92 29.48
CA GLU A 153 7.62 -1.56 30.91
C GLU A 153 9.05 -1.20 31.37
N ARG A 154 10.07 -1.63 30.63
CA ARG A 154 11.47 -1.23 30.90
C ARG A 154 11.75 0.23 30.57
N TYR A 155 10.88 0.85 29.79
CA TYR A 155 11.00 2.24 29.37
C TYR A 155 9.75 3.01 29.85
N PRO A 156 9.65 3.29 31.17
CA PRO A 156 8.50 4.00 31.70
C PRO A 156 8.41 5.40 31.11
N GLU A 157 7.19 5.81 30.77
CA GLU A 157 6.92 7.18 30.36
C GLU A 157 7.12 8.11 31.57
N GLU A 158 8.14 8.95 31.49
CA GLU A 158 8.31 10.05 32.45
C GLU A 158 7.58 11.28 31.92
N ALA A 159 6.74 11.89 32.79
CA ALA A 159 6.08 13.13 32.43
C ALA A 159 7.13 14.25 32.36
N ILE A 160 7.42 14.72 31.14
CA ILE A 160 8.33 15.84 30.92
C ILE A 160 7.56 17.15 31.21
N PRO A 161 8.02 17.99 32.16
CA PRO A 161 7.44 19.30 32.42
C PRO A 161 7.38 20.15 31.14
N GLU A 162 6.35 21.01 31.02
CA GLU A 162 6.14 21.81 29.80
C GLU A 162 7.33 22.73 29.47
N ASP A 163 8.01 23.23 30.48
CA ASP A 163 9.20 24.08 30.34
C ASP A 163 10.47 23.33 29.94
N GLN A 164 10.43 22.00 29.98
CA GLN A 164 11.52 21.12 29.56
C GLN A 164 11.24 20.42 28.24
N LYS A 165 10.07 20.61 27.64
CA LYS A 165 9.75 20.07 26.33
C LYS A 165 10.57 20.75 25.25
N VAL A 166 11.22 19.95 24.43
CA VAL A 166 12.00 20.43 23.28
C VAL A 166 11.28 20.04 21.97
N SER A 167 11.56 20.81 20.93
CA SER A 167 11.11 20.45 19.59
C SER A 167 11.89 19.24 19.09
N VAL A 168 11.19 18.21 18.65
CA VAL A 168 11.78 17.01 18.03
C VAL A 168 11.56 17.08 16.52
N VAL A 169 12.64 16.94 15.76
CA VAL A 169 12.60 16.86 14.30
C VAL A 169 12.93 15.44 13.90
N GLY A 170 11.97 14.73 13.32
CA GLY A 170 12.18 13.40 12.73
C GLY A 170 12.58 13.53 11.26
N ILE A 171 13.70 12.95 10.89
CA ILE A 171 14.16 12.89 9.50
C ILE A 171 14.26 11.42 9.10
N MET A 172 13.44 11.00 8.14
CA MET A 172 13.51 9.66 7.57
C MET A 172 14.42 9.68 6.34
N LEU A 173 15.50 8.93 6.39
CA LEU A 173 16.45 8.75 5.29
C LEU A 173 16.15 7.42 4.59
N GLU A 174 15.07 7.38 3.79
CA GLU A 174 14.47 6.15 3.24
C GLU A 174 15.44 5.19 2.55
N ALA A 175 16.37 5.70 1.78
CA ALA A 175 17.33 4.90 1.02
C ALA A 175 18.75 4.97 1.58
N PHE A 176 18.91 5.48 2.80
CA PHE A 176 20.24 5.59 3.39
C PHE A 176 20.78 4.20 3.76
N CYS A 177 22.00 3.94 3.36
CA CYS A 177 22.74 2.75 3.70
C CYS A 177 24.19 3.14 3.90
N ASP A 178 24.79 2.74 4.99
CA ASP A 178 26.22 2.93 5.19
C ASP A 178 26.99 1.88 4.36
N LEU A 179 27.64 2.35 3.29
CA LEU A 179 28.41 1.46 2.41
C LEU A 179 29.71 0.97 3.06
N THR A 180 30.12 1.58 4.16
CA THR A 180 31.31 1.14 4.90
C THR A 180 31.09 -0.16 5.65
N ASP A 181 29.83 -0.56 5.89
CA ASP A 181 29.46 -1.85 6.49
C ASP A 181 29.73 -3.03 5.54
N PHE A 182 29.92 -2.74 4.25
CA PHE A 182 30.22 -3.77 3.24
C PHE A 182 31.71 -3.76 2.89
N PRO A 183 32.49 -4.77 3.28
CA PRO A 183 33.94 -4.76 3.10
C PRO A 183 34.41 -4.46 1.68
N ALA A 184 33.72 -5.02 0.67
CA ALA A 184 34.04 -4.80 -0.74
C ALA A 184 33.77 -3.35 -1.22
N LEU A 185 32.89 -2.62 -0.57
CA LEU A 185 32.56 -1.24 -0.87
C LEU A 185 33.37 -0.27 -0.02
N ALA A 186 33.64 -0.62 1.23
CA ALA A 186 34.45 0.17 2.16
C ALA A 186 35.86 0.42 1.67
N GLU A 187 36.40 -0.52 0.86
CA GLU A 187 37.75 -0.40 0.27
C GLU A 187 37.80 0.47 -0.99
N GLN A 188 36.63 0.90 -1.52
CA GLN A 188 36.60 1.76 -2.70
C GLN A 188 37.08 3.17 -2.35
N GLU A 189 37.78 3.79 -3.31
CA GLU A 189 38.32 5.15 -3.15
C GLU A 189 37.19 6.15 -2.87
N GLY A 190 37.34 6.95 -1.82
CA GLY A 190 36.39 8.01 -1.44
C GLY A 190 35.22 7.57 -0.58
N VAL A 191 34.93 6.27 -0.44
CA VAL A 191 33.76 5.82 0.35
C VAL A 191 33.92 6.24 1.81
N GLN A 192 35.06 5.98 2.42
CA GLN A 192 35.33 6.36 3.81
C GLN A 192 35.21 7.88 4.04
N GLU A 193 35.67 8.67 3.08
CA GLU A 193 35.62 10.13 3.17
C GLU A 193 34.18 10.65 3.10
N VAL A 194 33.34 10.05 2.26
CA VAL A 194 31.90 10.41 2.13
C VAL A 194 31.14 10.14 3.42
N TYR A 195 31.41 9.02 4.10
CA TYR A 195 30.71 8.62 5.33
C TYR A 195 31.34 9.17 6.61
N ALA A 196 32.54 9.78 6.56
CA ALA A 196 33.19 10.33 7.73
C ALA A 196 32.32 11.31 8.55
N PRO A 197 31.53 12.23 7.95
CA PRO A 197 30.64 13.09 8.72
C PRO A 197 29.50 12.32 9.42
N TRP A 198 29.04 11.24 8.82
CA TRP A 198 28.04 10.37 9.41
C TRP A 198 28.60 9.63 10.63
N HIS A 199 29.76 9.01 10.51
CA HIS A 199 30.41 8.32 11.62
C HIS A 199 30.75 9.27 12.78
N ALA A 200 31.17 10.50 12.49
CA ALA A 200 31.39 11.53 13.52
C ALA A 200 30.09 11.88 14.27
N LEU A 201 28.94 11.90 13.58
CA LEU A 201 27.64 12.12 14.20
C LEU A 201 27.23 10.93 15.08
N GLU A 202 27.51 9.70 14.66
CA GLU A 202 27.23 8.50 15.44
C GLU A 202 28.01 8.47 16.76
N GLU A 203 29.26 8.90 16.75
CA GLU A 203 30.09 8.98 17.97
C GLU A 203 29.53 9.98 19.01
N GLU A 204 28.85 11.02 18.56
CA GLU A 204 28.26 12.08 19.41
C GLU A 204 26.78 11.84 19.75
N SER A 205 26.17 10.79 19.22
CA SER A 205 24.74 10.50 19.36
C SER A 205 24.45 9.11 19.91
N VAL A 206 23.17 8.83 20.15
CA VAL A 206 22.72 7.46 20.39
C VAL A 206 22.35 6.85 19.04
N SER A 207 23.16 5.90 18.58
CA SER A 207 22.97 5.20 17.31
C SER A 207 22.63 3.73 17.55
N GLY A 208 22.09 3.08 16.54
CA GLY A 208 21.77 1.67 16.55
C GLY A 208 21.11 1.23 15.25
N ASP A 209 21.10 -0.08 15.03
CA ASP A 209 20.50 -0.70 13.85
C ASP A 209 19.01 -0.92 14.05
N LEU A 210 18.22 -0.54 13.08
CA LEU A 210 16.79 -0.85 13.02
C LEU A 210 16.55 -2.03 12.09
N LEU A 211 16.20 -3.18 12.68
CA LEU A 211 15.76 -4.31 11.88
C LEU A 211 14.32 -4.11 11.42
N THR A 212 14.12 -3.93 10.13
CA THR A 212 12.80 -3.87 9.52
C THR A 212 12.41 -5.23 8.92
N ASN A 213 11.12 -5.54 8.92
CA ASN A 213 10.59 -6.75 8.29
C ASN A 213 10.28 -6.56 6.80
N ILE A 214 10.75 -5.47 6.21
CA ILE A 214 10.49 -5.10 4.83
C ILE A 214 11.69 -5.46 3.97
N PHE A 215 11.42 -6.19 2.90
CA PHE A 215 12.44 -6.63 1.95
C PHE A 215 12.63 -5.62 0.81
N ALA A 216 13.85 -5.58 0.27
CA ALA A 216 14.21 -4.82 -0.94
C ALA A 216 14.00 -3.29 -0.87
N GLY A 217 14.18 -2.70 0.30
CA GLY A 217 14.16 -1.24 0.46
C GLY A 217 12.78 -0.61 0.40
N GLY A 218 11.73 -1.40 0.59
CA GLY A 218 10.40 -0.84 0.83
C GLY A 218 10.42 -0.05 2.13
N THR A 219 9.86 1.16 2.12
CA THR A 219 9.62 1.97 3.33
C THR A 219 8.25 1.71 3.89
N VAL A 220 8.12 1.78 5.20
CA VAL A 220 6.88 1.57 5.95
C VAL A 220 5.88 2.67 5.68
#